data_8ad0ebdf693ff8b7dfbe5206a98ecf85
#
_entry.id   8ad0ebdf693ff8b7dfbe5206a98ecf85
#
_cell.length_a   1.000
_cell.length_b   1.000
_cell.length_c   1.000
_cell.angle_alpha   90.00
_cell.angle_beta   90.00
_cell.angle_gamma   90.00
#
_symmetry.space_group_name_H-M   'P 1'
#
loop_
_entity.id
_entity.type
_entity.pdbx_description
1 polymer ?
#
loop_
_entity_poly.entity_id
_entity_poly.type
_entity_poly.pdbx_seq_one_letter_code
_entity_poly.pdbx_strand_id
1 'polypeptide(L)'
;MKIAILIPTTTKNTKFKKLEDTHLYRLCLPSLTATLSVEHKYTIYYAIDDDDKIYNKCKTKSKLSNDKLYKNIDKIKIISTNGIDKGDVVSMWNRLFRIAHDEGHDYFFQCGDDIEFYNNDWVNACIKTLSSQLNIGTGNV
;
A
#
# COMPACT_ATOMS: atom_id res chain seq x y z
N MET A 1 15.53 7.95 1.33
CA MET A 1 14.76 7.58 0.14
C MET A 1 13.26 7.81 0.36
N LYS A 2 12.53 8.17 -0.68
CA LYS A 2 11.07 8.26 -0.67
C LYS A 2 10.49 7.00 -1.30
N ILE A 3 9.72 6.25 -0.53
CA ILE A 3 9.20 4.95 -0.93
C ILE A 3 7.67 5.03 -1.01
N ALA A 4 7.11 4.62 -2.13
CA ALA A 4 5.69 4.49 -2.33
C ALA A 4 5.25 3.03 -2.12
N ILE A 5 4.26 2.81 -1.25
CA ILE A 5 3.63 1.51 -1.02
C ILE A 5 2.26 1.55 -1.69
N LEU A 6 2.05 0.69 -2.68
CA LEU A 6 0.90 0.69 -3.57
C LEU A 6 0.00 -0.50 -3.22
N ILE A 7 -1.19 -0.23 -2.65
CA ILE A 7 -2.08 -1.26 -2.11
C ILE A 7 -3.49 -1.12 -2.72
N PRO A 8 -3.81 -1.85 -3.79
CA PRO A 8 -5.20 -2.08 -4.16
C PRO A 8 -5.89 -2.90 -3.08
N THR A 9 -7.07 -2.49 -2.65
CA THR A 9 -7.82 -3.20 -1.61
C THR A 9 -9.31 -3.14 -1.85
N THR A 10 -10.02 -4.22 -1.53
CA THR A 10 -11.45 -4.33 -1.69
C THR A 10 -12.05 -5.24 -0.63
N THR A 11 -13.29 -4.96 -0.24
CA THR A 11 -14.08 -5.86 0.61
C THR A 11 -15.16 -6.62 -0.18
N LYS A 12 -15.19 -6.43 -1.51
CA LYS A 12 -16.13 -7.15 -2.38
C LYS A 12 -15.87 -8.65 -2.34
N ASN A 13 -16.94 -9.41 -2.39
CA ASN A 13 -16.90 -10.88 -2.30
C ASN A 13 -16.28 -11.43 -1.00
N THR A 14 -16.23 -10.62 0.05
CA THR A 14 -15.79 -11.04 1.38
C THR A 14 -16.96 -11.09 2.35
N LYS A 15 -16.74 -11.71 3.52
CA LYS A 15 -17.69 -11.73 4.64
C LYS A 15 -17.42 -10.61 5.64
N PHE A 16 -16.52 -9.70 5.35
CA PHE A 16 -16.19 -8.59 6.25
C PHE A 16 -17.37 -7.64 6.44
N LYS A 17 -17.55 -7.18 7.66
CA LYS A 17 -18.63 -6.24 8.04
C LYS A 17 -18.12 -4.85 8.39
N LYS A 18 -16.88 -4.76 8.85
CA LYS A 18 -16.22 -3.52 9.28
C LYS A 18 -14.73 -3.55 8.95
N LEU A 19 -14.08 -2.40 9.05
CA LEU A 19 -12.65 -2.24 8.74
C LEU A 19 -11.79 -3.22 9.56
N GLU A 20 -12.09 -3.39 10.83
CA GLU A 20 -11.35 -4.25 11.75
C GLU A 20 -11.40 -5.74 11.39
N ASP A 21 -12.30 -6.16 10.52
CA ASP A 21 -12.39 -7.54 10.05
C ASP A 21 -11.47 -7.79 8.85
N THR A 22 -11.01 -6.74 8.17
CA THR A 22 -10.24 -6.86 6.93
C THR A 22 -8.82 -7.35 7.17
N HIS A 23 -8.26 -8.08 6.20
CA HIS A 23 -6.85 -8.51 6.25
C HIS A 23 -5.91 -7.31 6.22
N LEU A 24 -6.24 -6.26 5.47
CA LEU A 24 -5.48 -5.03 5.45
C LEU A 24 -5.25 -4.50 6.87
N TYR A 25 -6.32 -4.34 7.64
CA TYR A 25 -6.26 -3.71 8.95
C TYR A 25 -5.74 -4.62 10.06
N ARG A 26 -6.07 -5.93 9.99
CA ARG A 26 -5.67 -6.90 11.02
C ARG A 26 -4.27 -7.44 10.86
N LEU A 27 -3.82 -7.60 9.62
CA LEU A 27 -2.62 -8.35 9.27
C LEU A 27 -1.57 -7.48 8.57
N CYS A 28 -1.94 -6.92 7.43
CA CYS A 28 -1.00 -6.21 6.56
C CYS A 28 -0.44 -4.95 7.23
N LEU A 29 -1.29 -4.03 7.65
CA LEU A 29 -0.85 -2.75 8.20
C LEU A 29 -0.05 -2.88 9.51
N PRO A 30 -0.47 -3.69 10.50
CA PRO A 30 0.32 -3.86 11.72
C PRO A 30 1.71 -4.42 11.45
N SER A 31 1.82 -5.47 10.62
CA SER A 31 3.09 -6.10 10.29
C SER A 31 3.97 -5.21 9.41
N LEU A 32 3.38 -4.54 8.42
CA LEU A 32 4.07 -3.58 7.57
C LEU A 32 4.70 -2.46 8.42
N THR A 33 3.90 -1.76 9.22
CA THR A 33 4.38 -0.61 10.00
C THR A 33 5.39 -1.01 11.07
N ALA A 34 5.32 -2.23 11.60
CA ALA A 34 6.28 -2.76 12.56
C ALA A 34 7.65 -3.08 11.93
N THR A 35 7.70 -3.34 10.62
CA THR A 35 8.91 -3.79 9.92
C THR A 35 9.54 -2.75 9.01
N LEU A 36 8.95 -1.56 8.89
CA LEU A 36 9.52 -0.46 8.10
C LEU A 36 10.73 0.14 8.80
N SER A 37 11.81 0.33 8.05
CA SER A 37 13.00 1.06 8.51
C SER A 37 12.68 2.53 8.72
N VAL A 38 13.17 3.11 9.81
CA VAL A 38 12.98 4.53 10.15
C VAL A 38 13.82 5.49 9.29
N GLU A 39 14.72 4.97 8.47
CA GLU A 39 15.65 5.76 7.65
C GLU A 39 15.00 6.36 6.40
N HIS A 40 13.83 5.87 6.02
CA HIS A 40 13.14 6.25 4.79
C HIS A 40 11.83 6.97 5.06
N LYS A 41 11.34 7.67 4.03
CA LYS A 41 10.01 8.30 4.04
C LYS A 41 9.03 7.45 3.25
N TYR A 42 7.90 7.14 3.85
CA TYR A 42 6.91 6.26 3.25
C TYR A 42 5.59 6.98 2.98
N THR A 43 5.05 6.74 1.78
CA THR A 43 3.68 7.13 1.45
C THR A 43 2.90 5.88 1.04
N ILE A 44 1.76 5.63 1.67
CA ILE A 44 0.84 4.57 1.26
C ILE A 44 -0.19 5.15 0.29
N TYR A 45 -0.37 4.48 -0.83
CA TYR A 45 -1.40 4.76 -1.82
C TYR A 45 -2.39 3.60 -1.84
N TYR A 46 -3.62 3.84 -1.43
CA TYR A 46 -4.70 2.88 -1.56
C TYR A 46 -5.48 3.11 -2.85
N ALA A 47 -5.72 2.06 -3.63
CA ALA A 47 -6.75 2.05 -4.66
C ALA A 47 -8.00 1.37 -4.08
N ILE A 48 -9.08 2.12 -3.95
CA ILE A 48 -10.34 1.67 -3.35
C ILE A 48 -11.45 1.88 -4.35
N ASP A 49 -12.24 0.83 -4.60
CA ASP A 49 -13.42 0.92 -5.45
C ASP A 49 -14.46 1.90 -4.88
N ASP A 50 -15.02 2.74 -5.74
CA ASP A 50 -15.99 3.76 -5.34
C ASP A 50 -17.28 3.17 -4.75
N ASP A 51 -17.60 1.92 -5.08
CA ASP A 51 -18.76 1.19 -4.58
C ASP A 51 -18.43 0.18 -3.46
N ASP A 52 -17.22 0.22 -2.90
CA ASP A 52 -16.87 -0.60 -1.75
C ASP A 52 -17.65 -0.18 -0.51
N LYS A 53 -18.38 -1.13 0.08
CA LYS A 53 -19.33 -0.85 1.17
C LYS A 53 -18.66 -0.52 2.51
N ILE A 54 -17.42 -0.94 2.70
CA ILE A 54 -16.67 -0.72 3.95
C ILE A 54 -15.67 0.42 3.77
N TYR A 55 -14.78 0.30 2.79
CA TYR A 55 -13.70 1.27 2.60
C TYR A 55 -14.19 2.64 2.14
N ASN A 56 -15.29 2.71 1.40
CA ASN A 56 -15.79 3.98 0.87
C ASN A 56 -16.59 4.82 1.88
N LYS A 57 -16.80 4.33 3.11
CA LYS A 57 -17.43 5.13 4.17
C LYS A 57 -16.47 6.23 4.64
N CYS A 58 -16.99 7.45 4.85
CA CYS A 58 -16.21 8.59 5.35
C CYS A 58 -15.44 8.26 6.65
N LYS A 59 -16.09 7.60 7.61
CA LYS A 59 -15.45 7.14 8.85
C LYS A 59 -14.26 6.22 8.60
N THR A 60 -14.40 5.26 7.67
CA THR A 60 -13.34 4.31 7.33
C THR A 60 -12.18 5.00 6.65
N LYS A 61 -12.45 5.89 5.68
CA LYS A 61 -11.41 6.69 5.01
C LYS A 61 -10.67 7.56 6.00
N SER A 62 -11.37 8.23 6.91
CA SER A 62 -10.76 9.04 7.96
C SER A 62 -9.86 8.20 8.88
N LYS A 63 -10.32 7.02 9.28
CA LYS A 63 -9.55 6.10 10.11
C LYS A 63 -8.31 5.58 9.38
N LEU A 64 -8.45 5.12 8.14
CA LEU A 64 -7.31 4.67 7.32
C LEU A 64 -6.26 5.78 7.15
N SER A 65 -6.67 7.03 7.04
CA SER A 65 -5.75 8.16 6.84
C SER A 65 -5.08 8.66 8.12
N ASN A 66 -5.64 8.38 9.30
CA ASN A 66 -5.21 8.97 10.57
C ASN A 66 -4.98 7.94 11.69
N ASP A 67 -4.86 6.66 11.37
CA ASP A 67 -4.73 5.63 12.40
C ASP A 67 -3.33 5.61 13.04
N LYS A 68 -3.31 5.37 14.35
CA LYS A 68 -2.08 5.26 15.15
C LYS A 68 -1.18 4.08 14.77
N LEU A 69 -1.67 3.15 13.96
CA LEU A 69 -0.89 2.06 13.40
C LEU A 69 0.22 2.53 12.43
N TYR A 70 0.09 3.74 11.93
CA TYR A 70 1.00 4.28 10.90
C TYR A 70 2.22 5.02 11.45
N LYS A 71 2.83 4.55 12.52
CA LYS A 71 3.93 5.26 13.20
C LYS A 71 5.09 5.70 12.30
N ASN A 72 5.38 4.91 11.26
CA ASN A 72 6.50 5.16 10.35
C ASN A 72 6.03 5.60 8.96
N ILE A 73 4.77 5.98 8.81
CA ILE A 73 4.20 6.43 7.54
C ILE A 73 4.06 7.94 7.54
N ASP A 74 4.65 8.61 6.55
CA ASP A 74 4.61 10.08 6.43
C ASP A 74 3.31 10.57 5.82
N LYS A 75 2.77 9.83 4.85
CA LYS A 75 1.54 10.21 4.13
C LYS A 75 0.70 9.01 3.75
N ILE A 76 -0.60 9.23 3.67
CA ILE A 76 -1.56 8.25 3.14
C ILE A 76 -2.44 8.93 2.12
N LYS A 77 -2.63 8.28 0.98
CA LYS A 77 -3.49 8.75 -0.10
C LYS A 77 -4.47 7.67 -0.51
N ILE A 78 -5.73 8.05 -0.62
CA ILE A 78 -6.79 7.17 -1.11
C ILE A 78 -7.14 7.63 -2.51
N ILE A 79 -6.96 6.75 -3.48
CA ILE A 79 -7.14 7.01 -4.90
C ILE A 79 -8.38 6.25 -5.38
N SER A 80 -9.25 6.97 -6.08
CA SER A 80 -10.42 6.39 -6.72
C SER A 80 -10.02 5.44 -7.86
N THR A 81 -10.77 4.34 -8.00
CA THR A 81 -10.65 3.42 -9.14
C THR A 81 -11.61 3.77 -10.28
N ASN A 82 -12.24 4.94 -10.25
CA ASN A 82 -13.15 5.38 -11.29
C ASN A 82 -12.49 5.28 -12.69
N GLY A 83 -13.20 4.68 -13.64
CA GLY A 83 -12.70 4.42 -14.99
C GLY A 83 -11.77 3.19 -15.11
N ILE A 84 -11.61 2.41 -14.06
CA ILE A 84 -10.95 1.11 -14.09
C ILE A 84 -12.01 0.01 -13.99
N ASP A 85 -11.91 -1.01 -14.83
CA ASP A 85 -12.81 -2.15 -14.77
C ASP A 85 -12.66 -2.90 -13.45
N LYS A 86 -13.79 -3.41 -12.94
CA LYS A 86 -13.80 -4.13 -11.65
C LYS A 86 -12.94 -5.39 -11.74
N GLY A 87 -12.02 -5.52 -10.79
CA GLY A 87 -11.08 -6.65 -10.72
C GLY A 87 -9.81 -6.48 -11.58
N ASP A 88 -9.68 -5.39 -12.33
CA ASP A 88 -8.45 -5.07 -13.04
C ASP A 88 -7.40 -4.47 -12.10
N VAL A 89 -6.79 -5.34 -11.32
CA VAL A 89 -5.76 -4.99 -10.32
C VAL A 89 -4.52 -4.38 -10.98
N VAL A 90 -4.18 -4.81 -12.18
CA VAL A 90 -3.01 -4.29 -12.93
C VAL A 90 -3.22 -2.80 -13.24
N SER A 91 -4.37 -2.42 -13.73
CA SER A 91 -4.69 -1.02 -13.99
C SER A 91 -4.74 -0.18 -12.71
N MET A 92 -5.18 -0.77 -11.58
CA MET A 92 -5.10 -0.11 -10.27
C MET A 92 -3.67 0.18 -9.87
N TRP A 93 -2.77 -0.81 -9.92
CA TRP A 93 -1.34 -0.61 -9.63
C TRP A 93 -0.71 0.40 -10.58
N ASN A 94 -1.00 0.35 -11.85
CA ASN A 94 -0.48 1.31 -12.84
C ASN A 94 -0.91 2.74 -12.52
N ARG A 95 -2.15 2.94 -12.10
CA ARG A 95 -2.63 4.26 -11.66
C ARG A 95 -1.89 4.75 -10.43
N LEU A 96 -1.78 3.90 -9.40
CA LEU A 96 -1.06 4.24 -8.17
C LEU A 96 0.42 4.55 -8.45
N PHE A 97 1.07 3.71 -9.28
CA PHE A 97 2.46 3.90 -9.68
C PHE A 97 2.66 5.24 -10.38
N ARG A 98 1.82 5.58 -11.35
CA ARG A 98 1.92 6.85 -12.10
C ARG A 98 1.82 8.04 -11.15
N ILE A 99 0.83 8.04 -10.26
CA ILE A 99 0.66 9.13 -9.28
C ILE A 99 1.89 9.25 -8.38
N ALA A 100 2.37 8.13 -7.83
CA ALA A 100 3.52 8.13 -6.95
C ALA A 100 4.82 8.54 -7.67
N HIS A 101 4.99 8.13 -8.94
CA HIS A 101 6.11 8.53 -9.79
C HIS A 101 6.11 10.05 -10.02
N ASP A 102 4.96 10.61 -10.40
CA ASP A 102 4.83 12.06 -10.66
C ASP A 102 5.06 12.90 -9.40
N GLU A 103 4.86 12.30 -8.21
CA GLU A 103 5.16 12.92 -6.91
C GLU A 103 6.63 12.74 -6.47
N GLY A 104 7.46 12.13 -7.30
CA GLY A 104 8.91 12.04 -7.11
C GLY A 104 9.34 11.04 -6.04
N HIS A 105 8.73 9.85 -6.01
CA HIS A 105 9.21 8.73 -5.21
C HIS A 105 10.36 8.01 -5.91
N ASP A 106 11.30 7.51 -5.09
CA ASP A 106 12.51 6.84 -5.57
C ASP A 106 12.28 5.35 -5.82
N TYR A 107 11.44 4.72 -4.97
CA TYR A 107 11.11 3.29 -5.03
C TYR A 107 9.62 3.05 -4.88
N PHE A 108 9.15 1.96 -5.48
CA PHE A 108 7.73 1.59 -5.53
C PHE A 108 7.57 0.12 -5.12
N PHE A 109 6.74 -0.12 -4.13
CA PHE A 109 6.43 -1.46 -3.67
C PHE A 109 4.97 -1.80 -3.93
N GLN A 110 4.72 -2.75 -4.81
CA GLN A 110 3.40 -3.30 -5.06
C GLN A 110 3.06 -4.32 -3.96
N CYS A 111 2.04 -4.05 -3.20
CA CYS A 111 1.66 -4.83 -2.03
C CYS A 111 0.23 -5.32 -2.15
N GLY A 112 -0.01 -6.60 -1.86
CA GLY A 112 -1.35 -7.10 -1.59
C GLY A 112 -1.85 -6.67 -0.20
N ASP A 113 -3.15 -6.66 -0.01
CA ASP A 113 -3.77 -6.29 1.27
C ASP A 113 -3.83 -7.43 2.30
N ASP A 114 -3.43 -8.63 1.91
CA ASP A 114 -3.44 -9.87 2.70
C ASP A 114 -2.03 -10.41 3.02
N ILE A 115 -1.00 -9.60 2.84
CA ILE A 115 0.40 -9.94 3.11
C ILE A 115 0.75 -9.63 4.55
N GLU A 116 1.53 -10.50 5.18
CA GLU A 116 2.12 -10.31 6.49
C GLU A 116 3.65 -10.23 6.40
N PHE A 117 4.25 -9.24 7.06
CA PHE A 117 5.67 -8.96 7.05
C PHE A 117 6.34 -9.46 8.34
N TYR A 118 7.44 -10.18 8.22
CA TYR A 118 8.16 -10.78 9.36
C TYR A 118 9.57 -10.24 9.57
N ASN A 119 10.19 -9.69 8.51
CA ASN A 119 11.60 -9.27 8.55
C ASN A 119 11.69 -7.74 8.62
N ASN A 120 12.44 -7.21 9.59
CA ASN A 120 12.61 -5.78 9.78
C ASN A 120 13.58 -5.12 8.79
N ASP A 121 14.32 -5.89 8.02
CA ASP A 121 15.35 -5.35 7.09
C ASP A 121 14.97 -5.52 5.61
N TRP A 122 13.74 -5.91 5.33
CA TRP A 122 13.33 -6.21 3.95
C TRP A 122 13.43 -5.01 3.02
N VAL A 123 13.13 -3.80 3.49
CA VAL A 123 13.21 -2.57 2.67
C VAL A 123 14.65 -2.31 2.25
N ASN A 124 15.59 -2.33 3.19
CA ASN A 124 17.01 -2.10 2.91
C ASN A 124 17.59 -3.21 2.03
N ALA A 125 17.18 -4.46 2.24
CA ALA A 125 17.58 -5.58 1.39
C ALA A 125 17.10 -5.39 -0.06
N CYS A 126 15.85 -4.98 -0.27
CA CYS A 126 15.30 -4.66 -1.59
C CYS A 126 16.07 -3.52 -2.26
N ILE A 127 16.29 -2.41 -1.56
CA ILE A 127 17.01 -1.26 -2.09
C ILE A 127 18.44 -1.66 -2.50
N LYS A 128 19.13 -2.39 -1.65
CA LYS A 128 20.49 -2.89 -1.93
C LYS A 128 20.50 -3.77 -3.18
N THR A 129 19.55 -4.68 -3.31
CA THR A 129 19.45 -5.57 -4.48
C THR A 129 19.20 -4.77 -5.76
N LEU A 130 18.25 -3.85 -5.76
CA LEU A 130 17.93 -3.01 -6.93
C LEU A 130 19.10 -2.10 -7.31
N SER A 131 19.80 -1.54 -6.33
CA SER A 131 20.94 -0.64 -6.57
C SER A 131 22.18 -1.38 -7.09
N SER A 132 22.34 -2.66 -6.81
CA SER A 132 23.48 -3.48 -7.25
C SER A 132 23.33 -4.02 -8.67
N GLN A 133 22.14 -3.89 -9.29
CA GLN A 133 21.83 -4.46 -10.60
C GLN A 133 21.57 -3.36 -11.63
N LEU A 134 22.46 -3.25 -12.61
CA LEU A 134 22.35 -2.36 -13.76
C LEU A 134 21.20 -2.86 -14.66
N ASN A 135 20.03 -2.32 -14.66
CA ASN A 135 18.90 -2.61 -15.55
C ASN A 135 17.80 -3.55 -15.07
N ILE A 136 17.57 -3.69 -13.78
CA ILE A 136 16.45 -4.49 -13.32
C ILE A 136 15.42 -3.63 -12.62
N GLY A 137 14.18 -3.70 -13.10
CA GLY A 137 13.03 -3.00 -12.51
C GLY A 137 12.40 -3.71 -11.31
N THR A 138 12.83 -4.94 -10.96
CA THR A 138 12.26 -5.71 -9.85
C THR A 138 13.33 -6.38 -9.01
N GLY A 139 13.22 -6.25 -7.69
CA GLY A 139 14.01 -7.00 -6.73
C GLY A 139 13.19 -8.12 -6.09
N ASN A 140 13.70 -9.33 -6.09
CA ASN A 140 13.19 -10.43 -5.29
C ASN A 140 14.01 -10.55 -4.01
N VAL A 141 13.35 -10.63 -2.89
CA VAL A 141 13.94 -10.82 -1.56
C VAL A 141 13.41 -12.09 -0.95
#